data_2e60a71c87789b7b792f3066264b7473
#
_entry.id   2e60a71c87789b7b792f3066264b7473
#
_cell.length_a   1.000
_cell.length_b   1.000
_cell.length_c   1.000
_cell.angle_alpha   90.00
_cell.angle_beta   90.00
_cell.angle_gamma   90.00
#
_symmetry.space_group_name_H-M   'P 1'
#
loop_
_entity.id
_entity.type
_entity.pdbx_description
1 polymer ?
#
loop_
_entity_poly.entity_id
_entity_poly.type
_entity_poly.pdbx_seq_one_letter_code
_entity_poly.pdbx_strand_id
1 'polypeptide(L)'
;MELQVKMDFRDTGQGADDMTAGMMTDMLEKVTEAAKAEILDAKTPASSKSVDARRFNIVTDSARDALLTEFGKDTLQDRYLLPDESYQDLFARVASAYADDEAHAQRLYDYISRLWFMPATPVLSNGGTGRGLPISCYLNSVDDSLEGIVNTWNENVWLASRGGGIGTYWGSVRGIGEPVGLNGKTSGIIPFVRVMDSLTLAISQGSLRRGSAACYLDVSHPEIEEFLEIRKPSGDFNRKALNLHHGVLLSDEFMEAVRAGEEFNLRSPKTGEVRSTVDARSLFQKLVETRLATGEPYIIFSDTVNNAMPKHHRDLGLKVSTSNLCSEITLPTGRDHLGNDRTAVCCLSSLNLEKWDEWNGDKVFIEDVMRMLDNVLQDFIDRAPPEMARAKYSASRERSIGLGVMGYHSFLQSRGVGFESALAKSWNMKFFKHIRAQVDEASMMLANERGACPDAEEMGVMERFSCKMAIAPTASISIICGGTSACIEPIPANIYTHKTLSGSFIVKNPYLEKL
;
A
#
# COMPACT_ATOMS: atom_id res chain seq x y z
N MET A 1 20.31 27.13 -14.87
CA MET A 1 19.23 28.11 -15.05
C MET A 1 18.76 28.49 -13.65
N GLU A 2 19.32 29.57 -13.11
CA GLU A 2 19.05 30.04 -11.75
C GLU A 2 17.67 30.65 -11.67
N LEU A 3 16.83 30.13 -10.76
CA LEU A 3 15.57 30.77 -10.40
C LEU A 3 15.84 31.63 -9.15
N GLN A 4 15.98 32.91 -9.37
CA GLN A 4 16.05 33.92 -8.34
C GLN A 4 14.62 34.32 -7.95
N VAL A 5 14.14 33.86 -6.78
CA VAL A 5 12.88 34.34 -6.20
C VAL A 5 13.24 35.54 -5.30
N LYS A 6 12.91 36.74 -5.77
CA LYS A 6 12.88 37.95 -4.93
C LYS A 6 11.50 38.02 -4.26
N MET A 7 11.46 37.86 -2.94
CA MET A 7 10.31 38.32 -2.14
C MET A 7 10.61 39.68 -1.57
N ASP A 8 9.76 40.64 -1.92
CA ASP A 8 9.78 42.02 -1.44
C ASP A 8 8.82 42.14 -0.25
N PHE A 9 9.38 42.28 0.94
CA PHE A 9 8.61 42.57 2.14
C PHE A 9 8.77 44.05 2.50
N ARG A 10 7.74 44.86 2.27
CA ARG A 10 7.65 46.22 2.84
C ARG A 10 6.69 46.23 4.03
N ASP A 11 7.32 46.41 5.16
CA ASP A 11 6.97 47.27 6.29
C ASP A 11 5.56 47.34 6.85
N THR A 12 5.38 46.79 8.09
CA THR A 12 4.50 47.40 9.10
C THR A 12 4.90 46.95 10.53
N GLY A 13 5.37 47.90 11.37
CA GLY A 13 5.10 47.94 12.81
C GLY A 13 6.12 47.31 13.75
N GLN A 14 6.83 48.18 14.42
CA GLN A 14 7.83 47.98 15.46
C GLN A 14 7.45 47.06 16.63
N GLY A 15 8.39 46.22 17.06
CA GLY A 15 8.68 45.96 18.46
C GLY A 15 8.20 44.66 19.07
N ALA A 16 8.78 43.51 18.62
CA ALA A 16 8.90 42.24 19.38
C ALA A 16 9.67 41.14 18.62
N ASP A 17 10.25 41.43 17.45
CA ASP A 17 10.56 40.42 16.41
C ASP A 17 12.03 40.03 16.25
N ASP A 18 12.98 40.66 16.94
CA ASP A 18 14.43 40.39 16.67
C ASP A 18 14.92 39.05 17.25
N MET A 19 14.27 38.50 18.28
CA MET A 19 14.67 37.19 18.84
C MET A 19 14.05 36.00 18.07
N THR A 20 12.88 36.17 17.53
CA THR A 20 12.17 35.11 16.76
C THR A 20 12.69 34.99 15.32
N ALA A 21 13.04 36.10 14.70
CA ALA A 21 13.62 36.13 13.34
C ALA A 21 15.01 35.46 13.30
N GLY A 22 15.85 35.70 14.31
CA GLY A 22 17.16 35.06 14.42
C GLY A 22 17.08 33.55 14.62
N MET A 23 16.16 33.07 15.47
CA MET A 23 15.94 31.62 15.68
C MET A 23 15.35 30.95 14.44
N MET A 24 14.46 31.62 13.72
CA MET A 24 13.88 31.10 12.47
C MET A 24 14.90 31.02 11.35
N THR A 25 15.81 32.00 11.26
CA THR A 25 16.89 32.00 10.27
C THR A 25 17.90 30.89 10.57
N ASP A 26 18.31 30.68 11.82
CA ASP A 26 19.22 29.61 12.24
C ASP A 26 18.58 28.21 12.04
N MET A 27 17.29 28.10 12.25
CA MET A 27 16.54 26.85 11.99
C MET A 27 16.40 26.57 10.49
N LEU A 28 16.14 27.59 9.67
CA LEU A 28 16.11 27.48 8.20
C LEU A 28 17.50 27.15 7.62
N GLU A 29 18.57 27.73 8.16
CA GLU A 29 19.94 27.38 7.74
C GLU A 29 20.29 25.95 8.10
N LYS A 30 19.96 25.49 9.31
CA LYS A 30 20.18 24.09 9.72
C LYS A 30 19.38 23.09 8.90
N VAL A 31 18.12 23.39 8.59
CA VAL A 31 17.29 22.57 7.69
C VAL A 31 17.83 22.58 6.27
N THR A 32 18.32 23.72 5.80
CA THR A 32 18.91 23.85 4.46
C THR A 32 20.26 23.15 4.36
N GLU A 33 21.06 23.18 5.42
CA GLU A 33 22.34 22.46 5.51
C GLU A 33 22.13 20.95 5.60
N ALA A 34 21.16 20.49 6.40
CA ALA A 34 20.79 19.09 6.48
C ALA A 34 20.25 18.55 5.13
N ALA A 35 19.38 19.34 4.47
CA ALA A 35 18.88 18.99 3.14
C ALA A 35 19.99 19.01 2.06
N LYS A 36 20.95 19.91 2.15
CA LYS A 36 22.13 19.91 1.27
C LYS A 36 23.04 18.72 1.52
N ALA A 37 23.25 18.32 2.77
CA ALA A 37 24.04 17.13 3.11
C ALA A 37 23.39 15.86 2.58
N GLU A 38 22.06 15.72 2.72
CA GLU A 38 21.32 14.60 2.15
C GLU A 38 21.31 14.58 0.62
N ILE A 39 21.24 15.76 -0.03
CA ILE A 39 21.34 15.89 -1.49
C ILE A 39 22.77 15.61 -1.97
N LEU A 40 23.81 15.95 -1.19
CA LEU A 40 25.20 15.57 -1.51
C LEU A 40 25.43 14.07 -1.33
N ASP A 41 24.90 13.45 -0.30
CA ASP A 41 24.97 11.99 -0.12
C ASP A 41 24.19 11.24 -1.22
N ALA A 42 23.06 11.80 -1.68
CA ALA A 42 22.31 11.25 -2.82
C ALA A 42 23.03 11.46 -4.18
N LYS A 43 23.97 12.43 -4.27
CA LYS A 43 24.78 12.70 -5.46
C LYS A 43 26.15 12.03 -5.47
N THR A 44 26.56 11.41 -4.36
CA THR A 44 27.68 10.49 -4.41
C THR A 44 27.18 9.28 -5.22
N PRO A 45 27.67 9.04 -6.44
CA PRO A 45 27.35 7.80 -7.11
C PRO A 45 27.82 6.73 -6.13
N ALA A 46 26.89 5.94 -5.62
CA ALA A 46 27.24 4.69 -4.97
C ALA A 46 28.27 4.08 -5.91
N SER A 47 29.51 3.94 -5.43
CA SER A 47 30.61 3.46 -6.25
C SER A 47 30.05 2.36 -7.10
N SER A 48 30.19 2.46 -8.41
CA SER A 48 29.79 1.45 -9.38
C SER A 48 30.64 0.18 -9.18
N LYS A 49 30.54 -0.40 -8.02
CA LYS A 49 30.63 -1.83 -7.91
C LYS A 49 29.33 -2.27 -8.57
N SER A 50 29.43 -2.65 -9.83
CA SER A 50 28.52 -3.61 -10.43
C SER A 50 28.43 -4.73 -9.42
N VAL A 51 27.46 -4.62 -8.52
CA VAL A 51 27.20 -5.66 -7.56
C VAL A 51 26.56 -6.72 -8.42
N ASP A 52 27.35 -7.65 -8.86
CA ASP A 52 26.89 -8.98 -9.20
C ASP A 52 26.43 -9.59 -7.87
N ALA A 53 25.30 -9.07 -7.38
CA ALA A 53 24.67 -9.41 -6.12
C ALA A 53 23.90 -10.72 -6.23
N ARG A 54 24.13 -11.50 -7.26
CA ARG A 54 23.57 -12.83 -7.40
C ARG A 54 24.22 -13.73 -6.35
N ARG A 55 23.44 -14.12 -5.35
CA ARG A 55 23.86 -15.15 -4.37
C ARG A 55 24.06 -16.51 -5.03
N PHE A 56 23.29 -16.77 -6.08
CA PHE A 56 23.20 -18.05 -6.76
C PHE A 56 23.43 -17.92 -8.26
N ASN A 57 23.97 -18.97 -8.86
CA ASN A 57 24.14 -19.08 -10.29
C ASN A 57 22.81 -19.44 -10.95
N ILE A 58 22.33 -18.61 -11.86
CA ILE A 58 21.06 -18.82 -12.57
C ILE A 58 21.35 -18.86 -14.08
N VAL A 59 20.87 -19.90 -14.73
CA VAL A 59 20.88 -19.98 -16.19
C VAL A 59 19.72 -19.19 -16.75
N THR A 60 20.03 -18.10 -17.45
CA THR A 60 19.03 -17.22 -18.05
C THR A 60 18.74 -17.63 -19.50
N ASP A 61 17.53 -17.32 -19.98
CA ASP A 61 17.06 -17.61 -21.34
C ASP A 61 16.56 -16.31 -22.00
N SER A 62 17.40 -15.71 -22.84
CA SER A 62 17.07 -14.46 -23.54
C SER A 62 15.92 -14.59 -24.55
N ALA A 63 15.60 -15.81 -25.00
CA ALA A 63 14.46 -16.02 -25.89
C ALA A 63 13.11 -15.63 -25.21
N ARG A 64 13.06 -15.64 -23.88
CA ARG A 64 11.87 -15.23 -23.10
C ARG A 64 11.58 -13.73 -23.17
N ASP A 65 12.50 -12.90 -23.66
CA ASP A 65 12.24 -11.50 -23.96
C ASP A 65 11.12 -11.31 -24.99
N ALA A 66 10.88 -12.32 -25.84
CA ALA A 66 9.77 -12.35 -26.78
C ALA A 66 8.38 -12.44 -26.10
N LEU A 67 8.30 -12.82 -24.83
CA LEU A 67 7.06 -12.82 -24.05
C LEU A 67 6.67 -11.42 -23.57
N LEU A 68 7.61 -10.47 -23.55
CA LEU A 68 7.38 -9.10 -23.13
C LEU A 68 6.82 -8.27 -24.30
N THR A 69 5.78 -7.49 -24.01
CA THR A 69 5.29 -6.49 -24.97
C THR A 69 6.25 -5.30 -25.04
N GLU A 70 6.21 -4.50 -26.12
CA GLU A 70 7.02 -3.28 -26.22
C GLU A 70 6.73 -2.32 -25.05
N PHE A 71 5.46 -2.15 -24.70
CA PHE A 71 5.08 -1.35 -23.52
C PHE A 71 5.66 -1.92 -22.22
N GLY A 72 5.73 -3.25 -22.08
CA GLY A 72 6.36 -3.91 -20.94
C GLY A 72 7.86 -3.64 -20.88
N LYS A 73 8.56 -3.71 -22.02
CA LYS A 73 9.99 -3.42 -22.15
C LYS A 73 10.32 -1.97 -21.80
N ASP A 74 9.55 -1.00 -22.35
CA ASP A 74 9.70 0.41 -22.04
C ASP A 74 9.49 0.68 -20.55
N THR A 75 8.49 0.03 -19.94
CA THR A 75 8.21 0.15 -18.50
C THR A 75 9.35 -0.40 -17.65
N LEU A 76 9.94 -1.54 -18.04
CA LEU A 76 11.10 -2.13 -17.36
C LEU A 76 12.33 -1.22 -17.44
N GLN A 77 12.62 -0.67 -18.62
CA GLN A 77 13.75 0.24 -18.84
C GLN A 77 13.64 1.52 -18.04
N ASP A 78 12.42 2.11 -17.95
CA ASP A 78 12.19 3.38 -17.28
C ASP A 78 12.43 3.30 -15.76
N ARG A 79 12.09 2.18 -15.09
CA ARG A 79 12.00 2.16 -13.62
C ARG A 79 12.62 0.97 -12.92
N TYR A 80 12.87 -0.14 -13.59
CA TYR A 80 13.21 -1.39 -12.91
C TYR A 80 14.66 -1.81 -13.11
N LEU A 81 15.18 -1.64 -14.31
CA LEU A 81 16.53 -2.05 -14.63
C LEU A 81 17.60 -1.25 -13.88
N LEU A 82 18.68 -1.90 -13.55
CA LEU A 82 19.94 -1.26 -13.19
C LEU A 82 20.66 -0.84 -14.49
N PRO A 83 21.65 0.07 -14.42
CA PRO A 83 22.50 0.36 -15.54
C PRO A 83 23.13 -0.94 -16.09
N ASP A 84 23.07 -1.10 -17.42
CA ASP A 84 23.61 -2.27 -18.14
C ASP A 84 22.93 -3.62 -17.85
N GLU A 85 21.78 -3.64 -17.15
CA GLU A 85 21.01 -4.84 -16.83
C GLU A 85 20.04 -5.19 -17.98
N SER A 86 20.04 -6.44 -18.43
CA SER A 86 19.00 -6.97 -19.33
C SER A 86 17.72 -7.32 -18.57
N TYR A 87 16.60 -7.57 -19.28
CA TYR A 87 15.34 -8.01 -18.66
C TYR A 87 15.53 -9.32 -17.90
N GLN A 88 16.27 -10.26 -18.48
CA GLN A 88 16.52 -11.55 -17.84
C GLN A 88 17.46 -11.43 -16.65
N ASP A 89 18.42 -10.51 -16.67
CA ASP A 89 19.28 -10.22 -15.53
C ASP A 89 18.50 -9.65 -14.34
N LEU A 90 17.53 -8.76 -14.59
CA LEU A 90 16.61 -8.27 -13.56
C LEU A 90 15.86 -9.42 -12.90
N PHE A 91 15.26 -10.32 -13.68
CA PHE A 91 14.51 -11.45 -13.13
C PHE A 91 15.42 -12.41 -12.36
N ALA A 92 16.62 -12.67 -12.85
CA ALA A 92 17.61 -13.50 -12.17
C ALA A 92 18.11 -12.84 -10.88
N ARG A 93 18.34 -11.52 -10.86
CA ARG A 93 18.72 -10.77 -9.66
C ARG A 93 17.69 -10.92 -8.54
N VAL A 94 16.44 -10.71 -8.87
CA VAL A 94 15.35 -10.78 -7.88
C VAL A 94 15.14 -12.20 -7.38
N ALA A 95 15.16 -13.20 -8.28
CA ALA A 95 15.07 -14.61 -7.92
C ALA A 95 16.22 -15.03 -7.00
N SER A 96 17.47 -14.66 -7.34
CA SER A 96 18.64 -14.97 -6.54
C SER A 96 18.63 -14.28 -5.15
N ALA A 97 18.11 -13.06 -5.07
CA ALA A 97 18.07 -12.30 -3.83
C ALA A 97 17.17 -12.95 -2.75
N TYR A 98 16.10 -13.59 -3.19
CA TYR A 98 15.04 -14.09 -2.29
C TYR A 98 14.85 -15.60 -2.31
N ALA A 99 15.78 -16.35 -2.89
CA ALA A 99 15.77 -17.82 -2.87
C ALA A 99 16.47 -18.37 -1.62
N ASP A 100 16.10 -19.57 -1.22
CA ASP A 100 16.75 -20.31 -0.14
C ASP A 100 18.06 -20.97 -0.61
N ASP A 101 18.04 -21.50 -1.84
CA ASP A 101 19.16 -22.20 -2.48
C ASP A 101 19.19 -21.99 -4.00
N GLU A 102 20.20 -22.54 -4.67
CA GLU A 102 20.40 -22.39 -6.13
C GLU A 102 19.25 -23.00 -6.96
N ALA A 103 18.72 -24.14 -6.51
CA ALA A 103 17.60 -24.79 -7.21
C ALA A 103 16.31 -23.98 -7.08
N HIS A 104 16.03 -23.42 -5.90
CA HIS A 104 14.92 -22.50 -5.68
C HIS A 104 15.10 -21.23 -6.50
N ALA A 105 16.31 -20.67 -6.55
CA ALA A 105 16.61 -19.49 -7.34
C ALA A 105 16.34 -19.72 -8.85
N GLN A 106 16.75 -20.86 -9.38
CA GLN A 106 16.47 -21.20 -10.77
C GLN A 106 14.98 -21.35 -11.05
N ARG A 107 14.23 -22.02 -10.16
CA ARG A 107 12.77 -22.15 -10.32
C ARG A 107 12.06 -20.81 -10.25
N LEU A 108 12.41 -19.94 -9.28
CA LEU A 108 11.84 -18.58 -9.19
C LEU A 108 12.10 -17.76 -10.46
N TYR A 109 13.34 -17.80 -10.99
CA TYR A 109 13.67 -17.17 -12.26
C TYR A 109 12.79 -17.71 -13.39
N ASP A 110 12.67 -19.04 -13.49
CA ASP A 110 11.87 -19.69 -14.51
C ASP A 110 10.40 -19.24 -14.43
N TYR A 111 9.82 -19.16 -13.23
CA TYR A 111 8.44 -18.73 -13.04
C TYR A 111 8.23 -17.26 -13.42
N ILE A 112 9.13 -16.36 -12.98
CA ILE A 112 9.04 -14.92 -13.30
C ILE A 112 9.21 -14.71 -14.81
N SER A 113 10.24 -15.30 -15.40
CA SER A 113 10.56 -15.10 -16.82
C SER A 113 9.58 -15.77 -17.78
N ARG A 114 8.84 -16.80 -17.33
CA ARG A 114 7.69 -17.39 -18.05
C ARG A 114 6.39 -16.63 -17.81
N LEU A 115 6.41 -15.57 -17.01
CA LEU A 115 5.26 -14.74 -16.67
C LEU A 115 4.16 -15.50 -15.90
N TRP A 116 4.51 -16.53 -15.13
CA TRP A 116 3.58 -17.26 -14.29
C TRP A 116 3.15 -16.46 -13.06
N PHE A 117 4.06 -15.64 -12.53
CA PHE A 117 3.77 -14.63 -11.53
C PHE A 117 4.69 -13.43 -11.71
N MET A 118 4.35 -12.33 -11.07
CA MET A 118 5.18 -11.15 -11.03
C MET A 118 5.23 -10.58 -9.61
N PRO A 119 6.44 -10.42 -9.03
CA PRO A 119 6.61 -9.72 -7.77
C PRO A 119 6.14 -8.28 -7.86
N ALA A 120 5.69 -7.71 -6.75
CA ALA A 120 5.30 -6.30 -6.68
C ALA A 120 6.44 -5.36 -7.09
N THR A 121 6.10 -4.19 -7.59
CA THR A 121 7.05 -3.19 -8.09
C THR A 121 8.27 -2.98 -7.18
N PRO A 122 8.14 -2.76 -5.84
CA PRO A 122 9.31 -2.57 -5.00
C PRO A 122 10.20 -3.83 -4.87
N VAL A 123 9.62 -5.01 -4.95
CA VAL A 123 10.39 -6.27 -4.94
C VAL A 123 11.21 -6.39 -6.21
N LEU A 124 10.62 -6.11 -7.37
CA LEU A 124 11.32 -6.14 -8.67
C LEU A 124 12.39 -5.06 -8.77
N SER A 125 12.08 -3.82 -8.41
CA SER A 125 13.01 -2.70 -8.58
C SER A 125 14.13 -2.69 -7.55
N ASN A 126 13.86 -3.08 -6.30
CA ASN A 126 14.78 -2.94 -5.18
C ASN A 126 15.42 -4.26 -4.73
N GLY A 127 14.83 -5.40 -5.09
CA GLY A 127 15.32 -6.73 -4.70
C GLY A 127 16.76 -6.98 -5.15
N GLY A 128 17.62 -7.41 -4.22
CA GLY A 128 19.05 -7.60 -4.47
C GLY A 128 19.85 -6.31 -4.68
N THR A 129 19.30 -5.15 -4.30
CA THR A 129 19.96 -3.84 -4.46
C THR A 129 19.94 -3.03 -3.17
N GLY A 130 20.74 -1.97 -3.12
CA GLY A 130 20.69 -0.94 -2.08
C GLY A 130 19.71 0.21 -2.35
N ARG A 131 18.91 0.16 -3.44
CA ARG A 131 18.07 1.28 -3.91
C ARG A 131 16.91 1.63 -2.98
N GLY A 132 16.39 0.67 -2.23
CA GLY A 132 15.23 0.86 -1.36
C GLY A 132 14.80 -0.42 -0.64
N LEU A 133 13.64 -0.36 -0.01
CA LEU A 133 13.03 -1.50 0.66
C LEU A 133 12.05 -2.22 -0.28
N PRO A 134 11.80 -3.53 -0.08
CA PRO A 134 10.96 -4.32 -0.99
C PRO A 134 9.46 -4.23 -0.67
N ILE A 135 9.02 -3.24 0.10
CA ILE A 135 7.65 -3.11 0.60
C ILE A 135 6.89 -2.01 -0.14
N SER A 136 5.64 -2.30 -0.48
CA SER A 136 4.76 -1.42 -1.26
C SER A 136 3.92 -0.48 -0.42
N CYS A 137 3.41 -0.95 0.71
CA CYS A 137 2.35 -0.27 1.45
C CYS A 137 2.54 -0.42 2.96
N TYR A 138 2.07 0.62 3.68
CA TYR A 138 2.07 0.69 5.13
C TYR A 138 0.72 1.19 5.63
N LEU A 139 0.30 0.69 6.80
CA LEU A 139 -0.94 1.08 7.45
C LEU A 139 -0.61 1.48 8.88
N ASN A 140 -1.03 2.66 9.30
CA ASN A 140 -0.83 3.11 10.68
C ASN A 140 -2.05 3.85 11.25
N SER A 141 -2.00 4.14 12.53
CA SER A 141 -3.08 4.81 13.27
C SER A 141 -2.52 5.97 14.07
N VAL A 142 -3.29 7.04 14.19
CA VAL A 142 -2.95 8.24 14.94
C VAL A 142 -3.51 8.14 16.35
N ASP A 143 -2.66 8.33 17.35
CA ASP A 143 -3.11 8.46 18.75
C ASP A 143 -3.71 9.84 19.00
N ASP A 144 -4.70 9.91 19.93
CA ASP A 144 -5.38 11.14 20.33
C ASP A 144 -4.51 12.02 21.24
N SER A 145 -3.34 12.42 20.73
CA SER A 145 -2.42 13.34 21.39
C SER A 145 -1.61 14.12 20.36
N LEU A 146 -1.10 15.29 20.72
CA LEU A 146 -0.22 16.05 19.85
C LEU A 146 1.06 15.24 19.51
N GLU A 147 1.61 14.55 20.49
CA GLU A 147 2.75 13.67 20.30
C GLU A 147 2.44 12.54 19.29
N GLY A 148 1.29 11.88 19.44
CA GLY A 148 0.86 10.81 18.51
C GLY A 148 0.67 11.32 17.07
N ILE A 149 0.10 12.52 16.90
CA ILE A 149 -0.08 13.17 15.60
C ILE A 149 1.30 13.47 14.97
N VAL A 150 2.21 14.09 15.72
CA VAL A 150 3.56 14.46 15.24
C VAL A 150 4.38 13.21 14.92
N ASN A 151 4.32 12.19 15.77
CA ASN A 151 5.01 10.91 15.54
C ASN A 151 4.50 10.21 14.29
N THR A 152 3.19 10.26 14.01
CA THR A 152 2.61 9.71 12.78
C THR A 152 3.06 10.48 11.54
N TRP A 153 3.11 11.80 11.59
CA TRP A 153 3.66 12.60 10.49
C TRP A 153 5.14 12.27 10.23
N ASN A 154 5.95 12.18 11.29
CA ASN A 154 7.35 11.82 11.17
C ASN A 154 7.52 10.43 10.53
N GLU A 155 6.80 9.41 11.03
CA GLU A 155 6.82 8.07 10.44
C GLU A 155 6.41 8.11 8.96
N ASN A 156 5.33 8.82 8.61
CA ASN A 156 4.83 8.92 7.24
C ASN A 156 5.86 9.53 6.27
N VAL A 157 6.67 10.47 6.72
CA VAL A 157 7.79 11.04 5.93
C VAL A 157 8.78 9.94 5.56
N TRP A 158 9.19 9.12 6.52
CA TRP A 158 10.13 8.03 6.27
C TRP A 158 9.54 6.93 5.39
N LEU A 159 8.28 6.54 5.65
CA LEU A 159 7.57 5.56 4.82
C LEU A 159 7.46 6.02 3.38
N ALA A 160 7.07 7.27 3.15
CA ALA A 160 6.96 7.87 1.81
C ALA A 160 8.32 7.97 1.11
N SER A 161 9.37 8.37 1.84
CA SER A 161 10.73 8.49 1.27
C SER A 161 11.30 7.16 0.77
N ARG A 162 10.81 6.05 1.32
CA ARG A 162 11.17 4.68 0.89
C ARG A 162 10.23 4.12 -0.19
N GLY A 163 9.31 4.95 -0.71
CA GLY A 163 8.42 4.60 -1.82
C GLY A 163 7.17 3.84 -1.41
N GLY A 164 6.85 3.77 -0.12
CA GLY A 164 5.63 3.14 0.37
C GLY A 164 4.38 4.00 0.14
N GLY A 165 3.27 3.37 -0.28
CA GLY A 165 1.94 3.95 -0.16
C GLY A 165 1.45 3.83 1.28
N ILE A 166 0.76 4.83 1.80
CA ILE A 166 0.40 4.90 3.22
C ILE A 166 -1.11 4.96 3.38
N GLY A 167 -1.65 4.20 4.33
CA GLY A 167 -3.02 4.35 4.82
C GLY A 167 -3.02 4.70 6.30
N THR A 168 -3.55 5.86 6.67
CA THR A 168 -3.53 6.36 8.04
C THR A 168 -4.94 6.48 8.61
N TYR A 169 -5.19 5.85 9.75
CA TYR A 169 -6.43 5.96 10.50
C TYR A 169 -6.44 7.18 11.41
N TRP A 170 -7.47 8.01 11.28
CA TRP A 170 -7.66 9.23 12.04
C TRP A 170 -8.81 9.14 13.05
N GLY A 171 -9.55 8.04 13.05
CA GLY A 171 -10.77 7.89 13.83
C GLY A 171 -10.58 7.82 15.35
N SER A 172 -9.34 7.68 15.85
CA SER A 172 -9.06 7.77 17.29
C SER A 172 -8.94 9.21 17.79
N VAL A 173 -8.68 10.18 16.91
CA VAL A 173 -8.46 11.58 17.29
C VAL A 173 -9.80 12.27 17.51
N ARG A 174 -9.93 12.96 18.65
CA ARG A 174 -11.16 13.69 19.04
C ARG A 174 -11.58 14.73 18.00
N GLY A 175 -12.90 14.94 17.88
CA GLY A 175 -13.50 15.87 16.94
C GLY A 175 -13.40 17.34 17.34
N ILE A 176 -13.71 18.21 16.39
CA ILE A 176 -13.70 19.69 16.58
C ILE A 176 -14.49 20.12 17.81
N GLY A 177 -13.95 21.10 18.55
CA GLY A 177 -14.57 21.70 19.73
C GLY A 177 -14.48 20.87 21.01
N GLU A 178 -13.87 19.65 20.95
CA GLU A 178 -13.63 18.87 22.16
C GLU A 178 -12.51 19.47 23.03
N PRO A 179 -12.53 19.26 24.35
CA PRO A 179 -11.57 19.88 25.28
C PRO A 179 -10.12 19.39 25.00
N VAL A 180 -9.18 20.35 25.08
CA VAL A 180 -7.73 20.08 25.04
C VAL A 180 -7.07 20.80 26.19
N GLY A 181 -6.37 20.07 27.07
CA GLY A 181 -5.79 20.65 28.29
C GLY A 181 -6.85 21.25 29.20
N LEU A 182 -6.48 22.31 29.92
CA LEU A 182 -7.35 22.93 30.92
C LEU A 182 -8.37 23.92 30.33
N ASN A 183 -8.03 24.62 29.25
CA ASN A 183 -8.82 25.73 28.73
C ASN A 183 -8.96 25.79 27.22
N GLY A 184 -8.43 24.79 26.51
CA GLY A 184 -8.42 24.74 25.04
C GLY A 184 -9.55 23.90 24.45
N LYS A 185 -9.83 24.13 23.17
CA LYS A 185 -10.66 23.27 22.31
C LYS A 185 -9.91 22.93 21.05
N THR A 186 -10.02 21.68 20.57
CA THR A 186 -9.39 21.27 19.33
C THR A 186 -10.07 21.89 18.11
N SER A 187 -9.28 22.16 17.06
CA SER A 187 -9.76 22.54 15.73
C SER A 187 -10.24 21.34 14.89
N GLY A 188 -10.24 20.13 15.48
CA GLY A 188 -10.62 18.90 14.83
C GLY A 188 -9.50 18.23 14.03
N ILE A 189 -9.84 17.17 13.29
CA ILE A 189 -8.87 16.34 12.54
C ILE A 189 -8.44 16.98 11.23
N ILE A 190 -9.30 17.74 10.56
CA ILE A 190 -9.08 18.21 9.18
C ILE A 190 -7.80 19.06 9.02
N PRO A 191 -7.47 20.01 9.91
CA PRO A 191 -6.21 20.74 9.81
C PRO A 191 -4.96 19.84 9.90
N PHE A 192 -5.00 18.79 10.71
CA PHE A 192 -3.89 17.83 10.83
C PHE A 192 -3.79 16.92 9.60
N VAL A 193 -4.91 16.50 9.03
CA VAL A 193 -4.98 15.77 7.75
C VAL A 193 -4.40 16.63 6.63
N ARG A 194 -4.65 17.93 6.61
CA ARG A 194 -4.06 18.85 5.64
C ARG A 194 -2.54 18.94 5.73
N VAL A 195 -1.96 18.92 6.93
CA VAL A 195 -0.49 18.83 7.08
C VAL A 195 0.02 17.55 6.42
N MET A 196 -0.63 16.41 6.66
CA MET A 196 -0.28 15.15 6.02
C MET A 196 -0.39 15.24 4.48
N ASP A 197 -1.40 15.92 3.95
CA ASP A 197 -1.56 16.19 2.51
C ASP A 197 -0.32 16.87 1.92
N SER A 198 0.14 17.94 2.57
CA SER A 198 1.31 18.70 2.15
C SER A 198 2.61 17.90 2.28
N LEU A 199 2.79 17.17 3.38
CA LEU A 199 3.95 16.30 3.60
C LEU A 199 4.03 15.21 2.53
N THR A 200 2.91 14.55 2.24
CA THR A 200 2.85 13.48 1.24
C THR A 200 3.22 14.00 -0.15
N LEU A 201 2.77 15.21 -0.49
CA LEU A 201 3.09 15.83 -1.78
C LEU A 201 4.57 16.21 -1.89
N ALA A 202 5.19 16.66 -0.78
CA ALA A 202 6.59 17.10 -0.74
C ALA A 202 7.58 15.94 -0.80
N ILE A 203 7.21 14.76 -0.29
CA ILE A 203 8.11 13.61 -0.15
C ILE A 203 7.92 12.64 -1.31
N SER A 204 9.02 12.17 -1.87
CA SER A 204 9.01 11.15 -2.91
C SER A 204 10.29 10.30 -2.86
N GLN A 205 10.22 9.07 -3.33
CA GLN A 205 11.39 8.23 -3.53
C GLN A 205 12.10 8.64 -4.85
N GLY A 206 12.81 9.76 -4.82
CA GLY A 206 13.49 10.29 -6.03
C GLY A 206 12.52 10.39 -7.22
N SER A 207 12.94 9.93 -8.40
CA SER A 207 12.11 9.86 -9.60
C SER A 207 11.25 8.59 -9.70
N LEU A 208 11.41 7.62 -8.79
CA LEU A 208 10.80 6.29 -8.90
C LEU A 208 9.32 6.26 -8.49
N ARG A 209 8.98 6.85 -7.33
CA ARG A 209 7.60 6.91 -6.82
C ARG A 209 7.34 8.24 -6.11
N ARG A 210 6.24 8.88 -6.43
CA ARG A 210 5.73 10.02 -5.65
C ARG A 210 5.09 9.52 -4.37
N GLY A 211 5.21 10.30 -3.28
CA GLY A 211 4.48 10.05 -2.05
C GLY A 211 2.98 10.04 -2.34
N SER A 212 2.30 9.05 -1.81
CA SER A 212 0.85 8.89 -1.95
C SER A 212 0.29 8.29 -0.67
N ALA A 213 -0.80 8.86 -0.17
CA ALA A 213 -1.40 8.40 1.06
C ALA A 213 -2.93 8.50 1.02
N ALA A 214 -3.58 7.68 1.85
CA ALA A 214 -5.00 7.71 2.12
C ALA A 214 -5.23 7.93 3.62
N CYS A 215 -6.29 8.66 3.95
CA CYS A 215 -6.76 8.83 5.33
C CYS A 215 -8.11 8.13 5.51
N TYR A 216 -8.29 7.49 6.66
CA TYR A 216 -9.47 6.69 6.97
C TYR A 216 -10.15 7.18 8.24
N LEU A 217 -11.49 7.16 8.23
CA LEU A 217 -12.32 7.64 9.33
C LEU A 217 -13.56 6.76 9.50
N ASP A 218 -13.99 6.57 10.76
CA ASP A 218 -15.28 5.90 11.03
C ASP A 218 -16.45 6.79 10.67
N VAL A 219 -17.52 6.18 10.17
CA VAL A 219 -18.79 6.88 9.89
C VAL A 219 -19.41 7.51 11.12
N SER A 220 -19.09 7.01 12.32
CA SER A 220 -19.56 7.55 13.60
C SER A 220 -18.78 8.76 14.12
N HIS A 221 -17.69 9.15 13.44
CA HIS A 221 -16.88 10.28 13.88
C HIS A 221 -17.62 11.62 13.74
N PRO A 222 -17.50 12.57 14.70
CA PRO A 222 -18.21 13.86 14.66
C PRO A 222 -17.93 14.72 13.42
N GLU A 223 -16.76 14.56 12.78
CA GLU A 223 -16.38 15.33 11.60
C GLU A 223 -16.61 14.57 10.28
N ILE A 224 -17.38 13.48 10.28
CA ILE A 224 -17.58 12.65 9.08
C ILE A 224 -18.12 13.42 7.87
N GLU A 225 -19.08 14.32 8.09
CA GLU A 225 -19.69 15.07 6.99
C GLU A 225 -18.70 16.02 6.32
N GLU A 226 -17.82 16.65 7.08
CA GLU A 226 -16.74 17.49 6.54
C GLU A 226 -15.65 16.65 5.89
N PHE A 227 -15.30 15.52 6.51
CA PHE A 227 -14.32 14.56 5.98
C PHE A 227 -14.73 14.03 4.60
N LEU A 228 -16.02 13.78 4.35
CA LEU A 228 -16.51 13.39 3.03
C LEU A 228 -16.19 14.44 1.94
N GLU A 229 -16.07 15.72 2.32
CA GLU A 229 -15.87 16.82 1.39
C GLU A 229 -14.41 17.31 1.28
N ILE A 230 -13.44 16.65 1.93
CA ILE A 230 -12.05 17.15 1.97
C ILE A 230 -11.41 17.28 0.59
N ARG A 231 -11.86 16.49 -0.40
CA ARG A 231 -11.36 16.53 -1.77
C ARG A 231 -12.16 17.45 -2.73
N LYS A 232 -13.27 18.01 -2.27
CA LYS A 232 -13.99 19.02 -3.07
C LYS A 232 -13.24 20.35 -3.01
N PRO A 233 -12.86 20.96 -4.15
CA PRO A 233 -12.01 22.16 -4.17
C PRO A 233 -12.73 23.45 -3.75
N SER A 234 -14.02 23.38 -3.44
CA SER A 234 -14.84 24.51 -2.99
C SER A 234 -14.81 24.66 -1.46
N GLY A 235 -14.96 25.88 -0.97
CA GLY A 235 -15.00 26.20 0.45
C GLY A 235 -13.65 26.67 1.02
N ASP A 236 -13.49 26.58 2.36
CA ASP A 236 -12.25 26.99 3.03
C ASP A 236 -11.11 26.03 2.67
N PHE A 237 -10.12 26.55 1.95
CA PHE A 237 -8.95 25.79 1.55
C PHE A 237 -8.14 25.20 2.71
N ASN A 238 -8.18 25.83 3.89
CA ASN A 238 -7.50 25.31 5.08
C ASN A 238 -8.15 24.05 5.66
N ARG A 239 -9.35 23.73 5.21
CA ARG A 239 -10.09 22.54 5.60
C ARG A 239 -10.26 21.54 4.45
N LYS A 240 -9.30 21.50 3.53
CA LYS A 240 -9.25 20.59 2.37
C LYS A 240 -7.93 19.84 2.31
N ALA A 241 -7.98 18.63 1.75
CA ALA A 241 -6.84 17.77 1.47
C ALA A 241 -7.03 17.17 0.07
N LEU A 242 -6.57 17.90 -0.95
CA LEU A 242 -6.89 17.61 -2.35
C LEU A 242 -6.02 16.52 -2.98
N ASN A 243 -4.88 16.20 -2.36
CA ASN A 243 -3.91 15.22 -2.86
C ASN A 243 -4.00 13.86 -2.15
N LEU A 244 -4.56 13.82 -0.94
CA LEU A 244 -4.82 12.57 -0.23
C LEU A 244 -6.04 11.87 -0.77
N HIS A 245 -5.98 10.56 -0.81
CA HIS A 245 -7.16 9.71 -0.92
C HIS A 245 -7.85 9.61 0.43
N HIS A 246 -9.13 9.24 0.46
CA HIS A 246 -9.82 9.03 1.72
C HIS A 246 -10.78 7.84 1.68
N GLY A 247 -11.00 7.22 2.83
CA GLY A 247 -11.89 6.08 3.01
C GLY A 247 -12.72 6.21 4.28
N VAL A 248 -13.90 5.60 4.26
CA VAL A 248 -14.84 5.57 5.37
C VAL A 248 -15.11 4.14 5.80
N LEU A 249 -15.03 3.91 7.11
CA LEU A 249 -15.39 2.64 7.72
C LEU A 249 -16.86 2.69 8.13
N LEU A 250 -17.67 1.84 7.52
CA LEU A 250 -19.09 1.68 7.81
C LEU A 250 -19.29 0.51 8.79
N SER A 251 -19.96 0.78 9.91
CA SER A 251 -20.36 -0.26 10.86
C SER A 251 -21.68 -0.93 10.45
N ASP A 252 -21.91 -2.14 10.94
CA ASP A 252 -23.20 -2.81 10.78
C ASP A 252 -24.34 -2.01 11.40
N GLU A 253 -24.11 -1.39 12.59
CA GLU A 253 -25.05 -0.47 13.24
C GLU A 253 -25.50 0.66 12.30
N PHE A 254 -24.55 1.31 11.61
CA PHE A 254 -24.87 2.36 10.66
C PHE A 254 -25.70 1.84 9.48
N MET A 255 -25.31 0.70 8.92
CA MET A 255 -26.03 0.12 7.77
C MET A 255 -27.44 -0.35 8.14
N GLU A 256 -27.63 -0.80 9.38
CA GLU A 256 -28.96 -1.12 9.91
C GLU A 256 -29.83 0.13 10.06
N ALA A 257 -29.27 1.21 10.60
CA ALA A 257 -29.95 2.52 10.70
C ALA A 257 -30.32 3.07 9.30
N VAL A 258 -29.44 2.95 8.31
CA VAL A 258 -29.74 3.32 6.91
C VAL A 258 -30.91 2.52 6.37
N ARG A 259 -30.94 1.19 6.59
CA ARG A 259 -32.01 0.32 6.12
C ARG A 259 -33.33 0.66 6.78
N ALA A 260 -33.31 0.89 8.11
CA ALA A 260 -34.51 1.22 8.88
C ALA A 260 -35.00 2.66 8.62
N GLY A 261 -34.13 3.58 8.20
CA GLY A 261 -34.42 5.02 8.05
C GLY A 261 -34.46 5.72 9.40
N GLU A 262 -33.53 5.35 10.27
CA GLU A 262 -33.38 5.85 11.63
C GLU A 262 -32.29 6.91 11.73
N GLU A 263 -32.27 7.59 12.86
CA GLU A 263 -31.18 8.46 13.25
C GLU A 263 -29.93 7.66 13.64
N PHE A 264 -28.74 8.25 13.40
CA PHE A 264 -27.46 7.67 13.75
C PHE A 264 -26.64 8.66 14.58
N ASN A 265 -26.02 8.15 15.66
CA ASN A 265 -25.27 8.97 16.59
C ASN A 265 -23.80 9.11 16.17
N LEU A 266 -23.36 10.35 15.98
CA LEU A 266 -21.94 10.68 15.87
C LEU A 266 -21.36 10.84 17.28
N ARG A 267 -20.26 10.14 17.55
CA ARG A 267 -19.69 9.99 18.90
C ARG A 267 -18.26 10.46 18.97
N SER A 268 -17.91 11.06 20.10
CA SER A 268 -16.51 11.33 20.46
C SER A 268 -15.73 10.00 20.51
N PRO A 269 -14.66 9.84 19.75
CA PRO A 269 -13.84 8.63 19.83
C PRO A 269 -13.13 8.50 21.19
N LYS A 270 -12.95 9.62 21.91
CA LYS A 270 -12.29 9.64 23.20
C LYS A 270 -13.20 9.25 24.37
N THR A 271 -14.42 9.76 24.39
CA THR A 271 -15.34 9.60 25.54
C THR A 271 -16.50 8.65 25.24
N GLY A 272 -16.78 8.36 23.97
CA GLY A 272 -17.98 7.62 23.54
C GLY A 272 -19.27 8.43 23.59
N GLU A 273 -19.23 9.66 24.07
CA GLU A 273 -20.41 10.53 24.19
C GLU A 273 -20.96 10.92 22.82
N VAL A 274 -22.29 10.99 22.71
CA VAL A 274 -22.96 11.48 21.50
C VAL A 274 -22.71 12.99 21.36
N ARG A 275 -22.13 13.39 20.25
CA ARG A 275 -21.83 14.78 19.91
C ARG A 275 -22.91 15.42 19.06
N SER A 276 -23.49 14.63 18.16
CA SER A 276 -24.62 15.01 17.31
C SER A 276 -25.32 13.75 16.80
N THR A 277 -26.51 13.94 16.28
CA THR A 277 -27.32 12.90 15.67
C THR A 277 -27.67 13.33 14.26
N VAL A 278 -27.59 12.42 13.31
CA VAL A 278 -27.85 12.66 11.89
C VAL A 278 -28.83 11.63 11.33
N ASP A 279 -29.56 11.98 10.29
CA ASP A 279 -30.34 10.99 9.55
C ASP A 279 -29.40 10.05 8.79
N ALA A 280 -29.46 8.75 9.09
CA ALA A 280 -28.54 7.76 8.51
C ALA A 280 -28.64 7.66 6.99
N ARG A 281 -29.83 7.76 6.41
CA ARG A 281 -30.03 7.73 4.96
C ARG A 281 -29.43 8.95 4.28
N SER A 282 -29.63 10.13 4.83
CA SER A 282 -29.06 11.37 4.31
C SER A 282 -27.53 11.35 4.34
N LEU A 283 -26.92 10.85 5.42
CA LEU A 283 -25.47 10.69 5.50
C LEU A 283 -24.95 9.67 4.47
N PHE A 284 -25.64 8.53 4.31
CA PHE A 284 -25.27 7.53 3.32
C PHE A 284 -25.44 8.05 1.89
N GLN A 285 -26.50 8.79 1.61
CA GLN A 285 -26.72 9.44 0.33
C GLN A 285 -25.58 10.43 0.02
N LYS A 286 -25.22 11.30 0.97
CA LYS A 286 -24.09 12.24 0.84
C LYS A 286 -22.78 11.52 0.52
N LEU A 287 -22.52 10.39 1.17
CA LEU A 287 -21.35 9.55 0.90
C LEU A 287 -21.35 9.03 -0.54
N VAL A 288 -22.46 8.44 -0.99
CA VAL A 288 -22.60 7.90 -2.36
C VAL A 288 -22.51 9.02 -3.41
N GLU A 289 -23.16 10.15 -3.20
CA GLU A 289 -23.07 11.32 -4.09
C GLU A 289 -21.65 11.86 -4.21
N THR A 290 -20.93 11.92 -3.07
CA THR A 290 -19.52 12.33 -3.06
C THR A 290 -18.67 11.34 -3.86
N ARG A 291 -18.90 10.04 -3.68
CA ARG A 291 -18.19 9.00 -4.42
C ARG A 291 -18.47 9.05 -5.93
N LEU A 292 -19.71 9.30 -6.32
CA LEU A 292 -20.08 9.49 -7.74
C LEU A 292 -19.40 10.73 -8.36
N ALA A 293 -19.30 11.80 -7.58
CA ALA A 293 -18.72 13.06 -8.06
C ALA A 293 -17.18 13.04 -8.14
N THR A 294 -16.51 12.31 -7.25
CA THR A 294 -15.05 12.39 -7.06
C THR A 294 -14.31 11.05 -7.25
N GLY A 295 -15.02 9.93 -7.33
CA GLY A 295 -14.45 8.57 -7.28
C GLY A 295 -14.14 8.08 -5.87
N GLU A 296 -14.30 8.91 -4.84
CA GLU A 296 -13.98 8.64 -3.43
C GLU A 296 -15.10 9.14 -2.51
N PRO A 297 -15.18 8.68 -1.26
CA PRO A 297 -14.24 7.85 -0.50
C PRO A 297 -14.25 6.37 -0.89
N TYR A 298 -13.20 5.63 -0.48
CA TYR A 298 -13.27 4.18 -0.34
C TYR A 298 -14.28 3.81 0.73
N ILE A 299 -14.89 2.63 0.61
CA ILE A 299 -15.85 2.12 1.59
C ILE A 299 -15.35 0.80 2.15
N ILE A 300 -15.24 0.71 3.48
CA ILE A 300 -14.83 -0.49 4.19
C ILE A 300 -15.94 -0.84 5.19
N PHE A 301 -16.44 -2.07 5.14
CA PHE A 301 -17.38 -2.59 6.14
C PHE A 301 -16.58 -3.11 7.33
N SER A 302 -16.44 -2.29 8.36
CA SER A 302 -15.52 -2.51 9.49
C SER A 302 -15.80 -3.80 10.24
N ASP A 303 -17.07 -4.11 10.51
CA ASP A 303 -17.43 -5.32 11.24
C ASP A 303 -17.20 -6.59 10.42
N THR A 304 -17.52 -6.55 9.12
CA THR A 304 -17.22 -7.65 8.19
C THR A 304 -15.72 -7.96 8.15
N VAL A 305 -14.89 -6.94 8.04
CA VAL A 305 -13.44 -7.09 8.00
C VAL A 305 -12.90 -7.65 9.31
N ASN A 306 -13.31 -7.09 10.45
CA ASN A 306 -12.85 -7.54 11.76
C ASN A 306 -13.35 -8.97 12.09
N ASN A 307 -14.56 -9.34 11.68
CA ASN A 307 -15.07 -10.69 11.82
C ASN A 307 -14.32 -11.72 10.95
N ALA A 308 -13.79 -11.27 9.80
CA ALA A 308 -13.03 -12.11 8.86
C ALA A 308 -11.54 -12.23 9.20
N MET A 309 -11.03 -11.47 10.16
CA MET A 309 -9.63 -11.58 10.60
C MET A 309 -9.27 -13.01 11.03
N PRO A 310 -7.99 -13.41 10.93
CA PRO A 310 -7.49 -14.64 11.52
C PRO A 310 -7.92 -14.79 12.98
N LYS A 311 -8.30 -16.01 13.38
CA LYS A 311 -8.82 -16.23 14.74
C LYS A 311 -7.83 -15.80 15.82
N HIS A 312 -6.53 -16.08 15.64
CA HIS A 312 -5.50 -15.68 16.60
C HIS A 312 -5.40 -14.15 16.75
N HIS A 313 -5.56 -13.37 15.69
CA HIS A 313 -5.60 -11.90 15.79
C HIS A 313 -6.80 -11.41 16.61
N ARG A 314 -8.00 -12.02 16.39
CA ARG A 314 -9.20 -11.69 17.19
C ARG A 314 -9.03 -12.06 18.67
N ASP A 315 -8.47 -13.23 18.93
CA ASP A 315 -8.24 -13.74 20.30
C ASP A 315 -7.21 -12.86 21.05
N LEU A 316 -6.24 -12.28 20.35
CA LEU A 316 -5.30 -11.28 20.86
C LEU A 316 -5.90 -9.88 21.01
N GLY A 317 -7.18 -9.67 20.65
CA GLY A 317 -7.86 -8.38 20.72
C GLY A 317 -7.35 -7.34 19.71
N LEU A 318 -6.66 -7.77 18.65
CA LEU A 318 -6.20 -6.89 17.58
C LEU A 318 -7.40 -6.39 16.75
N LYS A 319 -7.25 -5.18 16.18
CA LYS A 319 -8.32 -4.53 15.41
C LYS A 319 -7.79 -3.98 14.09
N VAL A 320 -8.55 -4.21 13.03
CA VAL A 320 -8.40 -3.52 11.75
C VAL A 320 -9.21 -2.24 11.78
N SER A 321 -8.52 -1.10 11.69
CA SER A 321 -9.14 0.24 11.72
C SER A 321 -8.86 1.04 10.45
N THR A 322 -8.08 0.51 9.53
CA THR A 322 -7.67 1.20 8.30
C THR A 322 -7.39 0.21 7.18
N SER A 323 -7.10 0.73 6.02
CA SER A 323 -6.52 -0.01 4.91
C SER A 323 -5.30 0.73 4.36
N ASN A 324 -4.61 0.14 3.38
CA ASN A 324 -3.52 0.80 2.67
C ASN A 324 -4.05 1.84 1.66
N LEU A 325 -3.14 2.43 0.88
CA LEU A 325 -3.45 3.42 -0.15
C LEU A 325 -4.50 2.94 -1.17
N CYS A 326 -4.42 1.67 -1.59
CA CYS A 326 -5.29 1.10 -2.62
C CYS A 326 -6.48 0.31 -2.04
N SER A 327 -6.63 0.25 -0.72
CA SER A 327 -7.78 -0.33 -0.01
C SER A 327 -7.95 -1.85 -0.13
N GLU A 328 -6.88 -2.59 -0.50
CA GLU A 328 -6.92 -4.06 -0.59
C GLU A 328 -6.37 -4.78 0.66
N ILE A 329 -5.74 -4.08 1.60
CA ILE A 329 -5.09 -4.67 2.78
C ILE A 329 -5.90 -4.37 4.03
N THR A 330 -6.18 -5.40 4.82
CA THR A 330 -6.90 -5.33 6.09
C THR A 330 -6.08 -5.99 7.18
N LEU A 331 -5.13 -5.23 7.74
CA LEU A 331 -4.21 -5.67 8.80
C LEU A 331 -4.40 -4.82 10.06
N PRO A 332 -4.13 -5.38 11.26
CA PRO A 332 -4.29 -4.64 12.51
C PRO A 332 -3.26 -3.52 12.66
N THR A 333 -3.70 -2.38 13.18
CA THR A 333 -2.88 -1.20 13.47
C THR A 333 -3.20 -0.66 14.86
N GLY A 334 -2.41 0.30 15.32
CA GLY A 334 -2.55 0.88 16.64
C GLY A 334 -1.90 0.04 17.74
N ARG A 335 -2.29 0.28 18.99
CA ARG A 335 -1.68 -0.37 20.15
C ARG A 335 -2.18 -1.81 20.30
N ASP A 336 -1.25 -2.74 20.44
CA ASP A 336 -1.57 -4.16 20.64
C ASP A 336 -1.69 -4.55 22.13
N HIS A 337 -1.99 -5.82 22.39
CA HIS A 337 -2.15 -6.38 23.74
C HIS A 337 -0.86 -6.35 24.58
N LEU A 338 0.32 -6.19 23.96
CA LEU A 338 1.62 -6.03 24.62
C LEU A 338 1.94 -4.55 24.89
N GLY A 339 1.07 -3.63 24.49
CA GLY A 339 1.26 -2.19 24.65
C GLY A 339 2.18 -1.54 23.60
N ASN A 340 2.51 -2.25 22.52
CA ASN A 340 3.32 -1.73 21.43
C ASN A 340 2.45 -1.22 20.27
N ASP A 341 2.91 -0.15 19.63
CA ASP A 341 2.22 0.38 18.45
C ASP A 341 2.60 -0.41 17.20
N ARG A 342 1.60 -0.73 16.36
CA ARG A 342 1.75 -1.43 15.10
C ARG A 342 1.56 -0.49 13.92
N THR A 343 2.51 -0.56 12.97
CA THR A 343 2.37 -0.11 11.60
C THR A 343 2.40 -1.32 10.70
N ALA A 344 1.26 -1.70 10.15
CA ALA A 344 1.17 -2.91 9.34
C ALA A 344 1.91 -2.75 8.01
N VAL A 345 2.44 -3.86 7.51
CA VAL A 345 3.31 -3.92 6.33
C VAL A 345 2.71 -4.87 5.30
N CYS A 346 2.75 -4.47 4.05
CA CYS A 346 2.19 -5.21 2.92
C CYS A 346 3.32 -5.75 2.02
N CYS A 347 3.48 -7.07 1.96
CA CYS A 347 4.43 -7.78 1.11
C CYS A 347 3.68 -8.53 0.01
N LEU A 348 3.72 -8.03 -1.24
CA LEU A 348 2.84 -8.47 -2.31
C LEU A 348 3.54 -9.15 -3.48
N SER A 349 2.84 -10.10 -4.09
CA SER A 349 3.09 -10.66 -5.43
C SER A 349 1.76 -11.13 -6.05
N SER A 350 1.72 -11.29 -7.37
CA SER A 350 0.50 -11.72 -8.05
C SER A 350 0.76 -12.83 -9.07
N LEU A 351 0.00 -13.91 -8.96
CA LEU A 351 -0.02 -15.02 -9.91
C LEU A 351 -0.74 -14.59 -11.19
N ASN A 352 -0.27 -15.04 -12.34
CA ASN A 352 -0.90 -14.76 -13.63
C ASN A 352 -1.90 -15.87 -14.01
N LEU A 353 -3.19 -15.57 -13.87
CA LEU A 353 -4.25 -16.53 -14.23
C LEU A 353 -4.36 -16.79 -15.72
N GLU A 354 -3.88 -15.87 -16.58
CA GLU A 354 -3.80 -16.13 -18.03
C GLU A 354 -2.92 -17.34 -18.33
N LYS A 355 -1.93 -17.61 -17.47
CA LYS A 355 -1.01 -18.75 -17.53
C LYS A 355 -1.46 -19.96 -16.70
N TRP A 356 -2.71 -19.98 -16.24
CA TRP A 356 -3.25 -21.03 -15.37
C TRP A 356 -2.93 -22.45 -15.84
N ASP A 357 -3.13 -22.75 -17.10
CA ASP A 357 -2.93 -24.12 -17.64
C ASP A 357 -1.47 -24.56 -17.62
N GLU A 358 -0.53 -23.61 -17.60
CA GLU A 358 0.89 -23.90 -17.55
C GLU A 358 1.36 -24.26 -16.13
N TRP A 359 0.77 -23.64 -15.09
CA TRP A 359 1.27 -23.78 -13.74
C TRP A 359 0.33 -24.49 -12.73
N ASN A 360 -0.95 -24.68 -13.03
CA ASN A 360 -1.89 -25.24 -12.06
C ASN A 360 -1.59 -26.69 -11.64
N GLY A 361 -0.82 -27.42 -12.40
CA GLY A 361 -0.35 -28.78 -12.11
C GLY A 361 0.98 -28.85 -11.35
N ASP A 362 1.69 -27.73 -11.23
CA ASP A 362 2.95 -27.66 -10.49
C ASP A 362 2.67 -27.54 -8.99
N LYS A 363 3.09 -28.56 -8.23
CA LYS A 363 2.82 -28.66 -6.80
C LYS A 363 3.76 -27.82 -5.94
N VAL A 364 4.89 -27.38 -6.50
CA VAL A 364 5.93 -26.64 -5.77
C VAL A 364 5.82 -25.13 -6.04
N PHE A 365 5.21 -24.72 -7.13
CA PHE A 365 5.16 -23.33 -7.58
C PHE A 365 4.66 -22.34 -6.52
N ILE A 366 3.49 -22.59 -5.94
CA ILE A 366 2.92 -21.67 -4.93
C ILE A 366 3.74 -21.72 -3.63
N GLU A 367 4.25 -22.88 -3.25
CA GLU A 367 5.16 -23.02 -2.11
C GLU A 367 6.42 -22.17 -2.30
N ASP A 368 7.08 -22.29 -3.44
CA ASP A 368 8.28 -21.50 -3.78
C ASP A 368 8.01 -19.99 -3.73
N VAL A 369 6.86 -19.55 -4.24
CA VAL A 369 6.47 -18.13 -4.17
C VAL A 369 6.22 -17.69 -2.73
N MET A 370 5.60 -18.53 -1.89
CA MET A 370 5.39 -18.24 -0.47
C MET A 370 6.72 -18.15 0.30
N ARG A 371 7.68 -19.03 0.01
CA ARG A 371 9.05 -18.98 0.53
C ARG A 371 9.76 -17.68 0.13
N MET A 372 9.65 -17.31 -1.14
CA MET A 372 10.17 -16.04 -1.64
C MET A 372 9.60 -14.86 -0.87
N LEU A 373 8.28 -14.82 -0.65
CA LEU A 373 7.62 -13.73 0.08
C LEU A 373 8.03 -13.66 1.56
N ASP A 374 8.26 -14.81 2.22
CA ASP A 374 8.82 -14.86 3.57
C ASP A 374 10.23 -14.25 3.62
N ASN A 375 11.05 -14.53 2.61
CA ASN A 375 12.39 -13.97 2.50
C ASN A 375 12.38 -12.47 2.16
N VAL A 376 11.46 -12.01 1.32
CA VAL A 376 11.24 -10.59 1.04
C VAL A 376 10.86 -9.84 2.33
N LEU A 377 9.95 -10.42 3.12
CA LEU A 377 9.54 -9.83 4.39
C LEU A 377 10.69 -9.82 5.40
N GLN A 378 11.52 -10.89 5.43
CA GLN A 378 12.69 -10.95 6.30
C GLN A 378 13.72 -9.88 5.90
N ASP A 379 13.98 -9.68 4.60
CA ASP A 379 14.87 -8.61 4.10
C ASP A 379 14.40 -7.23 4.58
N PHE A 380 13.08 -6.98 4.56
CA PHE A 380 12.52 -5.76 5.13
C PHE A 380 12.78 -5.65 6.63
N ILE A 381 12.50 -6.71 7.40
CA ILE A 381 12.69 -6.73 8.86
C ILE A 381 14.15 -6.43 9.23
N ASP A 382 15.10 -7.00 8.49
CA ASP A 382 16.53 -6.86 8.75
C ASP A 382 17.04 -5.46 8.38
N ARG A 383 16.53 -4.86 7.29
CA ARG A 383 17.00 -3.59 6.72
C ARG A 383 16.19 -2.36 7.12
N ALA A 384 15.03 -2.54 7.76
CA ALA A 384 14.19 -1.41 8.17
C ALA A 384 14.96 -0.49 9.14
N PRO A 385 15.04 0.81 8.83
CA PRO A 385 15.75 1.77 9.66
C PRO A 385 15.01 2.04 10.99
N PRO A 386 15.68 2.61 12.01
CA PRO A 386 15.09 2.86 13.32
C PRO A 386 13.79 3.68 13.27
N GLU A 387 13.67 4.61 12.33
CA GLU A 387 12.50 5.47 12.13
C GLU A 387 11.24 4.67 11.73
N MET A 388 11.44 3.44 11.26
CA MET A 388 10.38 2.50 10.87
C MET A 388 10.20 1.37 11.90
N ALA A 389 10.55 1.61 13.17
CA ALA A 389 10.53 0.59 14.23
C ALA A 389 9.15 -0.05 14.42
N ARG A 390 8.04 0.72 14.30
CA ARG A 390 6.67 0.19 14.40
C ARG A 390 6.36 -0.78 13.25
N ALA A 391 6.81 -0.44 12.04
CA ALA A 391 6.63 -1.29 10.85
C ALA A 391 7.46 -2.58 10.97
N LYS A 392 8.71 -2.48 11.41
CA LYS A 392 9.57 -3.63 11.70
C LYS A 392 8.94 -4.55 12.75
N TYR A 393 8.43 -3.97 13.84
CA TYR A 393 7.77 -4.71 14.91
C TYR A 393 6.54 -5.46 14.39
N SER A 394 5.63 -4.76 13.71
CA SER A 394 4.41 -5.36 13.15
C SER A 394 4.74 -6.50 12.18
N ALA A 395 5.65 -6.26 11.23
CA ALA A 395 6.10 -7.28 10.28
C ALA A 395 6.68 -8.52 10.98
N SER A 396 7.44 -8.34 12.06
CA SER A 396 8.03 -9.44 12.84
C SER A 396 6.97 -10.25 13.57
N ARG A 397 5.92 -9.59 14.11
CA ARG A 397 4.85 -10.21 14.89
C ARG A 397 3.90 -11.05 14.06
N GLU A 398 3.37 -10.47 13.00
CA GLU A 398 2.30 -11.09 12.21
C GLU A 398 2.78 -11.79 10.94
N ARG A 399 3.96 -11.44 10.42
CA ARG A 399 4.53 -11.93 9.16
C ARG A 399 3.53 -12.01 8.02
N SER A 400 2.60 -11.05 7.94
CA SER A 400 1.55 -11.03 6.93
C SER A 400 2.12 -10.78 5.53
N ILE A 401 1.64 -11.55 4.54
CA ILE A 401 1.94 -11.42 3.13
C ILE A 401 0.63 -11.35 2.33
N GLY A 402 0.71 -10.91 1.08
CA GLY A 402 -0.46 -10.79 0.21
C GLY A 402 -0.18 -11.39 -1.16
N LEU A 403 -0.33 -12.71 -1.31
CA LEU A 403 -0.32 -13.35 -2.61
C LEU A 403 -1.67 -13.13 -3.29
N GLY A 404 -1.67 -12.42 -4.42
CA GLY A 404 -2.86 -12.13 -5.22
C GLY A 404 -2.81 -12.75 -6.60
N VAL A 405 -3.66 -12.23 -7.47
CA VAL A 405 -3.76 -12.66 -8.87
C VAL A 405 -3.87 -11.47 -9.82
N MET A 406 -3.50 -11.68 -11.08
CA MET A 406 -3.77 -10.83 -12.23
C MET A 406 -4.14 -11.71 -13.43
N GLY A 407 -4.58 -11.10 -14.52
CA GLY A 407 -4.89 -11.85 -15.74
C GLY A 407 -6.24 -12.59 -15.72
N TYR A 408 -7.13 -12.26 -14.78
CA TYR A 408 -8.43 -12.93 -14.69
C TYR A 408 -9.29 -12.71 -15.94
N HIS A 409 -9.44 -11.46 -16.38
CA HIS A 409 -10.22 -11.16 -17.59
C HIS A 409 -9.54 -11.69 -18.85
N SER A 410 -8.20 -11.58 -18.95
CA SER A 410 -7.42 -12.18 -20.04
C SER A 410 -7.66 -13.69 -20.15
N PHE A 411 -7.66 -14.40 -19.03
CA PHE A 411 -8.01 -15.82 -19.01
C PHE A 411 -9.43 -16.08 -19.53
N LEU A 412 -10.42 -15.34 -19.06
CA LEU A 412 -11.81 -15.50 -19.51
C LEU A 412 -11.95 -15.24 -21.02
N GLN A 413 -11.33 -14.17 -21.52
CA GLN A 413 -11.36 -13.84 -22.94
C GLN A 413 -10.66 -14.91 -23.81
N SER A 414 -9.55 -15.48 -23.35
CA SER A 414 -8.88 -16.59 -24.04
C SER A 414 -9.76 -17.82 -24.24
N ARG A 415 -10.79 -17.96 -23.41
CA ARG A 415 -11.77 -19.04 -23.39
C ARG A 415 -13.13 -18.68 -24.01
N GLY A 416 -13.29 -17.45 -24.49
CA GLY A 416 -14.59 -16.96 -24.96
C GLY A 416 -15.67 -16.90 -23.86
N VAL A 417 -15.26 -16.70 -22.59
CA VAL A 417 -16.15 -16.66 -21.43
C VAL A 417 -16.49 -15.21 -21.11
N GLY A 418 -17.78 -14.85 -21.12
CA GLY A 418 -18.23 -13.53 -20.71
C GLY A 418 -17.95 -13.27 -19.22
N PHE A 419 -17.51 -12.06 -18.89
CA PHE A 419 -17.11 -11.66 -17.53
C PHE A 419 -18.23 -11.84 -16.49
N GLU A 420 -19.46 -11.54 -16.84
CA GLU A 420 -20.63 -11.64 -15.96
C GLU A 420 -21.32 -13.03 -15.96
N SER A 421 -20.76 -14.00 -16.68
CA SER A 421 -21.37 -15.30 -16.86
C SER A 421 -21.25 -16.21 -15.63
N ALA A 422 -22.16 -17.17 -15.49
CA ALA A 422 -22.07 -18.21 -14.48
C ALA A 422 -20.79 -19.04 -14.59
N LEU A 423 -20.26 -19.19 -15.81
CA LEU A 423 -19.01 -19.90 -16.07
C LEU A 423 -17.80 -19.11 -15.52
N ALA A 424 -17.79 -17.78 -15.65
CA ALA A 424 -16.77 -16.93 -15.02
C ALA A 424 -16.77 -17.11 -13.49
N LYS A 425 -17.95 -17.12 -12.87
CA LYS A 425 -18.10 -17.41 -11.43
C LYS A 425 -17.55 -18.79 -11.06
N SER A 426 -17.79 -19.81 -11.87
CA SER A 426 -17.25 -21.15 -11.66
C SER A 426 -15.73 -21.18 -11.73
N TRP A 427 -15.12 -20.48 -12.70
CA TRP A 427 -13.67 -20.33 -12.80
C TRP A 427 -13.08 -19.60 -11.61
N ASN A 428 -13.71 -18.51 -11.18
CA ASN A 428 -13.29 -17.78 -9.99
C ASN A 428 -13.21 -18.70 -8.76
N MET A 429 -14.27 -19.47 -8.51
CA MET A 429 -14.27 -20.43 -7.40
C MET A 429 -13.18 -21.50 -7.54
N LYS A 430 -12.94 -22.01 -8.75
CA LYS A 430 -11.89 -22.99 -9.01
C LYS A 430 -10.51 -22.45 -8.72
N PHE A 431 -10.19 -21.25 -9.20
CA PHE A 431 -8.91 -20.59 -8.96
C PHE A 431 -8.63 -20.40 -7.47
N PHE A 432 -9.53 -19.72 -6.78
CA PHE A 432 -9.29 -19.37 -5.39
C PHE A 432 -9.38 -20.57 -4.43
N LYS A 433 -10.16 -21.60 -4.74
CA LYS A 433 -10.12 -22.84 -3.98
C LYS A 433 -8.75 -23.53 -4.11
N HIS A 434 -8.20 -23.60 -5.31
CA HIS A 434 -6.89 -24.21 -5.56
C HIS A 434 -5.75 -23.41 -4.91
N ILE A 435 -5.70 -22.10 -5.18
CA ILE A 435 -4.66 -21.22 -4.64
C ILE A 435 -4.70 -21.21 -3.12
N ARG A 436 -5.89 -21.06 -2.52
CA ARG A 436 -6.05 -21.03 -1.06
C ARG A 436 -5.58 -22.32 -0.39
N ALA A 437 -5.88 -23.47 -0.94
CA ALA A 437 -5.45 -24.75 -0.37
C ALA A 437 -3.91 -24.87 -0.34
N GLN A 438 -3.23 -24.48 -1.44
CA GLN A 438 -1.76 -24.54 -1.50
C GLN A 438 -1.09 -23.46 -0.63
N VAL A 439 -1.68 -22.27 -0.55
CA VAL A 439 -1.20 -21.19 0.33
C VAL A 439 -1.30 -21.57 1.80
N ASP A 440 -2.40 -22.20 2.21
CA ASP A 440 -2.58 -22.68 3.60
C ASP A 440 -1.60 -23.81 3.92
N GLU A 441 -1.39 -24.76 3.00
CA GLU A 441 -0.41 -25.85 3.15
C GLU A 441 1.03 -25.30 3.25
N ALA A 442 1.41 -24.37 2.38
CA ALA A 442 2.73 -23.73 2.40
C ALA A 442 2.99 -22.95 3.70
N SER A 443 1.98 -22.25 4.24
CA SER A 443 2.11 -21.53 5.51
C SER A 443 2.36 -22.49 6.67
N MET A 444 1.62 -23.58 6.77
CA MET A 444 1.83 -24.60 7.81
C MET A 444 3.20 -25.27 7.68
N MET A 445 3.62 -25.58 6.46
CA MET A 445 4.92 -26.20 6.21
C MET A 445 6.05 -25.27 6.60
N LEU A 446 6.00 -23.99 6.20
CA LEU A 446 7.00 -22.99 6.59
C LEU A 446 6.98 -22.71 8.10
N ALA A 447 5.83 -22.78 8.76
CA ALA A 447 5.76 -22.69 10.21
C ALA A 447 6.47 -23.87 10.90
N ASN A 448 6.33 -25.08 10.38
CA ASN A 448 7.06 -26.25 10.91
C ASN A 448 8.58 -26.15 10.66
N GLU A 449 8.99 -25.56 9.55
CA GLU A 449 10.39 -25.42 9.16
C GLU A 449 11.10 -24.26 9.87
N ARG A 450 10.41 -23.10 9.99
CA ARG A 450 11.01 -21.81 10.40
C ARG A 450 10.40 -21.22 11.68
N GLY A 451 9.43 -21.90 12.28
CA GLY A 451 8.62 -21.41 13.38
C GLY A 451 7.36 -20.67 12.91
N ALA A 452 6.32 -20.73 13.69
CA ALA A 452 5.12 -19.94 13.49
C ALA A 452 5.42 -18.43 13.65
N CYS A 453 4.59 -17.54 13.10
CA CYS A 453 4.71 -16.13 13.43
C CYS A 453 4.32 -15.92 14.91
N PRO A 454 4.96 -14.97 15.62
CA PRO A 454 4.74 -14.78 17.05
C PRO A 454 3.27 -14.60 17.47
N ASP A 455 2.46 -13.91 16.66
CA ASP A 455 1.03 -13.74 16.97
C ASP A 455 0.24 -15.05 16.89
N ALA A 456 0.60 -15.94 15.97
CA ALA A 456 0.01 -17.27 15.87
C ALA A 456 0.53 -18.22 16.98
N GLU A 457 1.85 -18.16 17.27
CA GLU A 457 2.49 -18.98 18.28
C GLU A 457 1.91 -18.74 19.68
N GLU A 458 1.66 -17.48 20.07
CA GLU A 458 1.03 -17.12 21.34
C GLU A 458 -0.33 -17.79 21.54
N MET A 459 -1.05 -18.02 20.45
CA MET A 459 -2.36 -18.65 20.46
C MET A 459 -2.34 -20.16 20.13
N GLY A 460 -1.13 -20.76 20.07
CA GLY A 460 -0.93 -22.16 19.77
C GLY A 460 -1.31 -22.55 18.33
N VAL A 461 -1.25 -21.61 17.39
CA VAL A 461 -1.58 -21.82 15.98
C VAL A 461 -0.31 -21.98 15.16
N MET A 462 -0.22 -23.06 14.37
CA MET A 462 0.93 -23.36 13.53
C MET A 462 0.77 -22.70 12.14
N GLU A 463 0.97 -21.39 12.06
CA GLU A 463 0.91 -20.59 10.85
C GLU A 463 2.15 -19.69 10.73
N ARG A 464 2.83 -19.73 9.57
CA ARG A 464 3.97 -18.83 9.31
C ARG A 464 3.52 -17.40 9.09
N PHE A 465 2.34 -17.21 8.51
CA PHE A 465 1.78 -15.91 8.13
C PHE A 465 0.39 -15.76 8.76
N SER A 466 0.14 -14.65 9.43
CA SER A 466 -1.21 -14.33 9.95
C SER A 466 -2.19 -14.10 8.81
N CYS A 467 -1.84 -13.27 7.84
CA CYS A 467 -2.57 -13.08 6.58
C CYS A 467 -1.71 -13.52 5.40
N LYS A 468 -2.34 -14.13 4.40
CA LYS A 468 -1.62 -14.82 3.31
C LYS A 468 -1.96 -14.32 1.91
N MET A 469 -3.13 -13.75 1.72
CA MET A 469 -3.64 -13.38 0.40
C MET A 469 -4.21 -11.96 0.38
N ALA A 470 -3.95 -11.26 -0.73
CA ALA A 470 -4.56 -9.97 -1.04
C ALA A 470 -4.57 -9.75 -2.56
N ILE A 471 -5.61 -9.12 -3.09
CA ILE A 471 -5.70 -8.81 -4.52
C ILE A 471 -5.25 -7.37 -4.74
N ALA A 472 -3.95 -7.21 -5.03
CA ALA A 472 -3.38 -5.91 -5.37
C ALA A 472 -3.84 -5.42 -6.74
N PRO A 473 -3.85 -4.11 -7.01
CA PRO A 473 -4.29 -3.54 -8.30
C PRO A 473 -3.46 -3.99 -9.51
N THR A 474 -2.21 -4.36 -9.32
CA THR A 474 -1.25 -4.84 -10.34
C THR A 474 -1.06 -3.93 -11.57
N ALA A 475 -1.39 -2.64 -11.46
CA ALA A 475 -1.41 -1.70 -12.57
C ALA A 475 -0.11 -1.62 -13.40
N SER A 476 1.06 -1.75 -12.75
CA SER A 476 2.35 -1.74 -13.43
C SER A 476 2.85 -3.16 -13.77
N ILE A 477 2.71 -4.10 -12.83
CA ILE A 477 3.25 -5.44 -13.03
C ILE A 477 2.46 -6.26 -14.06
N SER A 478 1.18 -5.97 -14.28
CA SER A 478 0.41 -6.60 -15.37
C SER A 478 0.93 -6.20 -16.76
N ILE A 479 1.38 -4.95 -16.93
CA ILE A 479 2.02 -4.47 -18.16
C ILE A 479 3.31 -5.28 -18.42
N ILE A 480 4.15 -5.43 -17.39
CA ILE A 480 5.41 -6.21 -17.46
C ILE A 480 5.11 -7.69 -17.69
N CYS A 481 4.03 -8.20 -17.10
CA CYS A 481 3.62 -9.60 -17.23
C CYS A 481 2.90 -9.88 -18.56
N GLY A 482 3.50 -9.47 -19.67
CA GLY A 482 3.00 -9.72 -21.02
C GLY A 482 1.78 -8.87 -21.42
N GLY A 483 1.45 -7.80 -20.67
CA GLY A 483 0.28 -6.97 -20.92
C GLY A 483 -1.05 -7.66 -20.56
N THR A 484 -1.03 -8.60 -19.61
CA THR A 484 -2.23 -9.27 -19.10
C THR A 484 -3.17 -8.28 -18.39
N SER A 485 -4.44 -8.65 -18.20
CA SER A 485 -5.39 -7.79 -17.50
C SER A 485 -4.98 -7.57 -16.03
N ALA A 486 -5.18 -6.34 -15.54
CA ALA A 486 -4.86 -6.01 -14.16
C ALA A 486 -5.78 -6.79 -13.19
N CYS A 487 -5.24 -7.29 -12.10
CA CYS A 487 -5.90 -8.01 -11.00
C CYS A 487 -7.07 -8.90 -11.47
N ILE A 488 -8.26 -8.69 -10.92
CA ILE A 488 -9.51 -9.38 -11.30
C ILE A 488 -10.48 -8.46 -12.07
N GLU A 489 -9.99 -7.30 -12.53
CA GLU A 489 -10.80 -6.30 -13.22
C GLU A 489 -10.97 -6.62 -14.71
N PRO A 490 -12.07 -6.18 -15.34
CA PRO A 490 -12.20 -6.23 -16.77
C PRO A 490 -11.27 -5.21 -17.45
N ILE A 491 -10.79 -5.53 -18.63
CA ILE A 491 -10.09 -4.56 -19.50
C ILE A 491 -11.09 -3.42 -19.82
N PRO A 492 -10.71 -2.14 -19.62
CA PRO A 492 -11.66 -1.04 -19.62
C PRO A 492 -12.26 -0.74 -20.99
N ALA A 493 -11.53 -1.03 -22.07
CA ALA A 493 -11.99 -0.87 -23.45
C ALA A 493 -11.13 -1.70 -24.41
N ASN A 494 -11.65 -1.99 -25.61
CA ASN A 494 -10.90 -2.74 -26.60
C ASN A 494 -9.68 -1.98 -27.16
N ILE A 495 -9.76 -0.65 -27.18
CA ILE A 495 -8.62 0.24 -27.51
C ILE A 495 -8.73 1.44 -26.56
N TYR A 496 -7.63 1.77 -25.89
CA TYR A 496 -7.57 2.93 -25.00
C TYR A 496 -6.14 3.49 -24.90
N THR A 497 -6.05 4.74 -24.49
CA THR A 497 -4.77 5.36 -24.19
C THR A 497 -4.43 5.14 -22.71
N HIS A 498 -3.38 4.38 -22.45
CA HIS A 498 -2.83 4.21 -21.12
C HIS A 498 -1.78 5.29 -20.87
N LYS A 499 -2.04 6.16 -19.90
CA LYS A 499 -1.09 7.22 -19.50
C LYS A 499 -0.31 6.76 -18.29
N THR A 500 1.01 6.81 -18.41
CA THR A 500 1.97 6.54 -17.31
C THR A 500 2.89 7.73 -17.14
N LEU A 501 3.76 7.69 -16.13
CA LEU A 501 4.82 8.70 -15.99
C LEU A 501 5.82 8.64 -17.15
N SER A 502 6.00 7.48 -17.76
CA SER A 502 6.89 7.25 -18.91
C SER A 502 6.30 7.73 -20.25
N GLY A 503 5.00 8.04 -20.32
CA GLY A 503 4.35 8.49 -21.55
C GLY A 503 2.91 8.02 -21.71
N SER A 504 2.42 8.16 -22.95
CA SER A 504 1.07 7.72 -23.35
C SER A 504 1.20 6.60 -24.38
N PHE A 505 0.59 5.46 -24.09
CA PHE A 505 0.65 4.26 -24.92
C PHE A 505 -0.76 3.91 -25.41
N ILE A 506 -0.90 3.53 -26.68
CA ILE A 506 -2.14 2.98 -27.20
C ILE A 506 -2.15 1.49 -26.92
N VAL A 507 -3.05 1.05 -26.06
CA VAL A 507 -3.23 -0.35 -25.69
C VAL A 507 -4.43 -0.90 -26.43
N LYS A 508 -4.22 -2.02 -27.13
CA LYS A 508 -5.29 -2.80 -27.77
C LYS A 508 -5.53 -4.06 -26.94
N ASN A 509 -6.79 -4.43 -26.79
CA ASN A 509 -7.15 -5.71 -26.21
C ASN A 509 -6.61 -6.86 -27.12
N PRO A 510 -5.68 -7.71 -26.64
CA PRO A 510 -5.06 -8.72 -27.50
C PRO A 510 -6.03 -9.81 -27.97
N TYR A 511 -7.20 -9.91 -27.35
CA TYR A 511 -8.23 -10.90 -27.73
C TYR A 511 -9.22 -10.38 -28.78
N LEU A 512 -9.20 -9.07 -29.07
CA LEU A 512 -10.07 -8.46 -30.08
C LEU A 512 -9.81 -9.02 -31.49
N GLU A 513 -8.56 -9.33 -31.81
CA GLU A 513 -8.18 -9.85 -33.15
C GLU A 513 -8.56 -11.33 -33.35
N LYS A 514 -8.98 -12.01 -32.28
CA LYS A 514 -9.41 -13.41 -32.32
C LYS A 514 -10.90 -13.59 -32.50
N LEU A 515 -11.66 -12.51 -32.39
CA LEU A 515 -13.10 -12.46 -32.61
C LEU A 515 -13.40 -12.12 -34.07
#